data_bf5aa647c4ffac807f6cd3e2ffe799f9
#
_entry.id   bf5aa647c4ffac807f6cd3e2ffe799f9
#
_cell.length_a   1.000
_cell.length_b   1.000
_cell.length_c   1.000
_cell.angle_alpha   90.00
_cell.angle_beta   90.00
_cell.angle_gamma   90.00
#
_symmetry.space_group_name_H-M   'P 1'
#
loop_
_entity.id
_entity.type
_entity.pdbx_description
1 polymer ?
#
loop_
_entity_poly.entity_id
_entity_poly.type
_entity_poly.pdbx_seq_one_letter_code
_entity_poly.pdbx_strand_id
1 'polypeptide(L)'
;MKRSPEETVGSLQRSLNLTFDGISQTVKAGLLMREKRHLLHNISGDFRAGELTAVMGLSGAGKSTLMDILAGFTSPQSGSVSVNNRPRELAAFRRSSAYIMQDHYLEPLLTVEESMRVAADLKLQSSDGSKSERIEQILVALGLANSKETRTANLSGGQRKRLAIALELVNNPPFMLFDEPTSGLDSVASKQCINLLKALAREGPRTVVITIHQPSATLLDMIDHLHVLVDGSCIYTGGTRNLIPYLSDHGLQCPTHYNPADFLMEICNGDYGDYNKILSQSIENGKNNAWRSPSETKIHWSFGDELNMELPEIDTSETSGSKSRYYATGFCRQLLVLFRRNFIKLSRDRILTFTRLTIHCLIAIFKGSVFYNIGTDADEARNNSGLLFMSLMFVMFSAFSATLITFPLMLPVIIREHFNRWYKLRSFYFANKFADLPIQITAVLLYTIILYLMTGQIAEGRRFLLLLLCYIAVSLVAQLIGLICGIVLSIKYGVIFGPFFIMPFVLFSGFLVHLTDAPWYLQWIFHCSFLKYGFQGAMASMYGFGRSQMPCNEIYCHYTYPKKVLMDFGMKSGEYWMPMIVLAILYVILDFIAYACLRLKLKKIL
;
A
#
# COMPACT_ATOMS: atom_id res chain seq x y z
N MET A 1 46.58 0.31 41.85
CA MET A 1 46.31 -0.52 40.69
C MET A 1 45.71 0.36 39.60
N LYS A 2 46.48 0.79 38.63
CA LYS A 2 46.09 1.64 37.49
C LYS A 2 45.31 0.79 36.49
N ARG A 3 44.04 1.15 36.20
CA ARG A 3 43.32 0.61 35.08
C ARG A 3 43.92 1.16 33.78
N SER A 4 44.23 0.30 32.86
CA SER A 4 44.76 0.60 31.53
C SER A 4 43.70 1.32 30.66
N PRO A 5 44.13 2.22 29.75
CA PRO A 5 43.22 3.00 28.88
C PRO A 5 42.92 2.26 27.56
N GLU A 6 42.29 1.09 27.60
CA GLU A 6 41.99 0.29 26.40
C GLU A 6 40.53 -0.19 26.28
N GLU A 7 39.58 0.47 26.94
CA GLU A 7 38.13 0.13 26.78
C GLU A 7 37.28 1.34 26.39
N THR A 8 37.73 2.16 25.48
CA THR A 8 36.85 3.10 24.76
C THR A 8 36.92 2.80 23.26
N VAL A 9 36.61 1.56 22.89
CA VAL A 9 36.21 1.27 21.51
C VAL A 9 34.70 1.53 21.43
N GLY A 10 34.35 2.78 21.10
CA GLY A 10 33.00 3.18 20.76
C GLY A 10 32.38 2.21 19.79
N SER A 11 31.12 1.90 19.96
CA SER A 11 30.29 1.09 19.09
C SER A 11 30.39 1.61 17.65
N LEU A 12 31.32 1.07 16.89
CA LEU A 12 31.48 1.32 15.45
C LEU A 12 30.14 0.98 14.78
N GLN A 13 29.39 1.98 14.42
CA GLN A 13 28.25 1.85 13.51
C GLN A 13 28.74 1.01 12.32
N ARG A 14 28.24 -0.23 12.19
CA ARG A 14 28.69 -1.14 11.13
C ARG A 14 28.28 -0.55 9.78
N SER A 15 29.24 0.08 9.09
CA SER A 15 29.11 0.48 7.70
C SER A 15 28.72 -0.75 6.86
N LEU A 16 27.73 -0.61 5.99
CA LEU A 16 27.32 -1.68 5.08
C LEU A 16 27.83 -1.36 3.68
N ASN A 17 28.87 -2.06 3.24
CA ASN A 17 29.28 -2.06 1.83
C ASN A 17 28.53 -3.15 1.08
N LEU A 18 28.00 -2.83 -0.08
CA LEU A 18 27.27 -3.76 -0.92
C LEU A 18 28.10 -4.09 -2.17
N THR A 19 28.36 -5.35 -2.41
CA THR A 19 29.01 -5.83 -3.62
C THR A 19 28.07 -6.78 -4.36
N PHE A 20 28.06 -6.71 -5.67
CA PHE A 20 27.27 -7.62 -6.52
C PHE A 20 28.10 -8.06 -7.71
N ASP A 21 28.00 -9.33 -8.06
CA ASP A 21 28.80 -9.96 -9.10
C ASP A 21 27.91 -10.80 -10.02
N GLY A 22 28.03 -10.53 -11.32
CA GLY A 22 27.40 -11.33 -12.36
C GLY A 22 25.87 -11.32 -12.41
N ILE A 23 25.23 -10.23 -11.98
CA ILE A 23 23.78 -10.14 -11.92
C ILE A 23 23.16 -10.17 -13.32
N SER A 24 22.30 -11.15 -13.58
CA SER A 24 21.47 -11.20 -14.79
C SER A 24 20.00 -11.38 -14.44
N GLN A 25 19.15 -10.74 -15.23
CA GLN A 25 17.70 -10.79 -15.04
C GLN A 25 16.95 -10.79 -16.36
N THR A 26 15.98 -11.70 -16.49
CA THR A 26 15.10 -11.82 -17.67
C THR A 26 13.65 -11.75 -17.21
N VAL A 27 12.83 -11.00 -17.93
CA VAL A 27 11.38 -10.91 -17.66
C VAL A 27 10.62 -11.49 -18.85
N LYS A 28 9.53 -12.17 -18.56
CA LYS A 28 8.59 -12.64 -19.58
C LYS A 28 7.71 -11.46 -20.02
N ALA A 29 7.73 -11.12 -21.29
CA ALA A 29 6.97 -10.04 -21.90
C ALA A 29 5.95 -10.57 -22.91
N GLY A 30 5.02 -9.70 -23.34
CA GLY A 30 3.99 -10.01 -24.35
C GLY A 30 2.66 -10.51 -23.75
N LEU A 31 1.60 -10.44 -24.57
CA LEU A 31 0.21 -10.73 -24.19
C LEU A 31 0.01 -12.15 -23.63
N LEU A 32 0.86 -13.11 -24.02
CA LEU A 32 0.86 -14.50 -23.59
C LEU A 32 2.11 -14.88 -22.77
N MET A 33 2.92 -13.91 -22.29
CA MET A 33 4.18 -14.12 -21.58
C MET A 33 5.18 -15.04 -22.32
N ARG A 34 5.18 -15.03 -23.63
CA ARG A 34 6.00 -15.91 -24.47
C ARG A 34 7.38 -15.32 -24.81
N GLU A 35 7.51 -13.99 -24.83
CA GLU A 35 8.79 -13.35 -25.14
C GLU A 35 9.62 -13.19 -23.89
N LYS A 36 10.89 -13.64 -23.94
CA LYS A 36 11.88 -13.39 -22.91
C LYS A 36 12.64 -12.12 -23.25
N ARG A 37 12.51 -11.08 -22.44
CA ARG A 37 13.31 -9.85 -22.55
C ARG A 37 14.37 -9.86 -21.46
N HIS A 38 15.62 -9.85 -21.86
CA HIS A 38 16.75 -9.68 -20.94
C HIS A 38 16.81 -8.22 -20.50
N LEU A 39 16.82 -7.99 -19.20
CA LEU A 39 16.87 -6.66 -18.61
C LEU A 39 18.25 -6.32 -18.06
N LEU A 40 18.99 -7.32 -17.56
CA LEU A 40 20.35 -7.17 -17.04
C LEU A 40 21.23 -8.30 -17.56
N HIS A 41 22.46 -7.97 -17.93
CA HIS A 41 23.42 -8.88 -18.57
C HIS A 41 24.72 -8.92 -17.75
N ASN A 42 24.86 -9.84 -16.81
CA ASN A 42 26.10 -10.12 -16.08
C ASN A 42 26.75 -8.88 -15.42
N ILE A 43 25.95 -8.01 -14.80
CA ILE A 43 26.42 -6.75 -14.21
C ILE A 43 27.10 -7.00 -12.88
N SER A 44 28.22 -6.32 -12.65
CA SER A 44 28.95 -6.32 -11.38
C SER A 44 29.16 -4.89 -10.88
N GLY A 45 29.48 -4.73 -9.59
CA GLY A 45 29.77 -3.43 -8.99
C GLY A 45 29.85 -3.48 -7.47
N ASP A 46 30.30 -2.37 -6.90
CA ASP A 46 30.37 -2.18 -5.44
C ASP A 46 29.92 -0.77 -5.04
N PHE A 47 29.11 -0.70 -3.97
CA PHE A 47 28.66 0.55 -3.37
C PHE A 47 29.17 0.63 -1.94
N ARG A 48 29.85 1.72 -1.60
CA ARG A 48 30.56 1.88 -0.32
C ARG A 48 29.87 2.87 0.60
N ALA A 49 30.02 2.63 1.87
CA ALA A 49 29.58 3.54 2.90
C ALA A 49 30.39 4.85 2.88
N GLY A 50 29.73 5.97 3.15
CA GLY A 50 30.32 7.31 3.12
C GLY A 50 30.32 7.97 1.75
N GLU A 51 29.86 7.27 0.70
CA GLU A 51 29.76 7.77 -0.67
C GLU A 51 28.32 7.92 -1.12
N LEU A 52 28.03 8.98 -1.88
CA LEU A 52 26.80 9.12 -2.64
C LEU A 52 27.01 8.51 -4.03
N THR A 53 26.45 7.34 -4.27
CA THR A 53 26.54 6.65 -5.55
C THR A 53 25.30 6.90 -6.41
N ALA A 54 25.48 7.24 -7.70
CA ALA A 54 24.40 7.36 -8.65
C ALA A 54 24.43 6.25 -9.71
N VAL A 55 23.28 5.59 -9.91
CA VAL A 55 23.02 4.69 -11.03
C VAL A 55 22.36 5.50 -12.15
N MET A 56 23.08 5.69 -13.27
CA MET A 56 22.63 6.48 -14.41
C MET A 56 22.34 5.58 -15.62
N GLY A 57 21.65 6.13 -16.60
CA GLY A 57 21.38 5.47 -17.87
C GLY A 57 20.06 5.89 -18.50
N LEU A 58 19.83 5.51 -19.76
CA LEU A 58 18.63 5.80 -20.51
C LEU A 58 17.38 5.14 -19.88
N SER A 59 16.20 5.59 -20.28
CA SER A 59 14.95 4.93 -19.88
C SER A 59 14.94 3.48 -20.43
N GLY A 60 14.63 2.52 -19.54
CA GLY A 60 14.65 1.09 -19.92
C GLY A 60 16.02 0.41 -19.84
N ALA A 61 17.12 1.11 -19.47
CA ALA A 61 18.46 0.53 -19.33
C ALA A 61 18.62 -0.50 -18.19
N GLY A 62 17.58 -0.71 -17.36
CA GLY A 62 17.61 -1.69 -16.26
C GLY A 62 17.86 -1.11 -14.88
N LYS A 63 17.91 0.23 -14.71
CA LYS A 63 18.20 0.91 -13.41
C LYS A 63 17.28 0.43 -12.27
N SER A 64 15.97 0.56 -12.44
CA SER A 64 15.00 0.16 -11.40
C SER A 64 15.05 -1.35 -11.13
N THR A 65 15.29 -2.18 -12.16
CA THR A 65 15.47 -3.63 -11.99
C THR A 65 16.72 -3.93 -11.15
N LEU A 66 17.83 -3.23 -11.39
CA LEU A 66 19.03 -3.38 -10.56
C LEU A 66 18.75 -2.93 -9.13
N MET A 67 18.09 -1.78 -8.95
CA MET A 67 17.73 -1.28 -7.61
C MET A 67 16.82 -2.25 -6.86
N ASP A 68 15.84 -2.85 -7.53
CA ASP A 68 14.95 -3.87 -6.94
C ASP A 68 15.71 -5.12 -6.48
N ILE A 69 16.68 -5.58 -7.27
CA ILE A 69 17.54 -6.71 -6.89
C ILE A 69 18.44 -6.33 -5.70
N LEU A 70 19.04 -5.15 -5.72
CA LEU A 70 19.91 -4.68 -4.65
C LEU A 70 19.14 -4.41 -3.36
N ALA A 71 17.93 -3.87 -3.44
CA ALA A 71 17.01 -3.75 -2.31
C ALA A 71 16.53 -5.11 -1.77
N GLY A 72 16.67 -6.14 -2.58
CA GLY A 72 16.19 -7.48 -2.24
C GLY A 72 14.69 -7.68 -2.49
N PHE A 73 14.07 -6.88 -3.36
CA PHE A 73 12.71 -7.10 -3.85
C PHE A 73 12.65 -8.35 -4.70
N THR A 74 13.51 -8.38 -5.68
CA THR A 74 13.59 -9.47 -6.65
C THR A 74 14.89 -10.23 -6.42
N SER A 75 14.84 -11.55 -6.51
CA SER A 75 16.05 -12.36 -6.54
C SER A 75 16.60 -12.38 -7.96
N PRO A 76 17.91 -12.18 -8.17
CA PRO A 76 18.50 -12.29 -9.50
C PRO A 76 18.36 -13.72 -10.04
N GLN A 77 18.31 -13.88 -11.35
CA GLN A 77 18.32 -15.22 -11.98
C GLN A 77 19.69 -15.87 -11.90
N SER A 78 20.75 -15.08 -12.06
CA SER A 78 22.13 -15.50 -11.84
C SER A 78 22.91 -14.37 -11.19
N GLY A 79 24.08 -14.69 -10.65
CA GLY A 79 24.92 -13.78 -9.90
C GLY A 79 24.62 -13.81 -8.40
N SER A 80 25.40 -13.02 -7.67
CA SER A 80 25.32 -12.97 -6.21
C SER A 80 25.39 -11.52 -5.70
N VAL A 81 24.79 -11.30 -4.52
CA VAL A 81 24.91 -10.04 -3.79
C VAL A 81 25.49 -10.32 -2.42
N SER A 82 26.51 -9.58 -2.05
CA SER A 82 27.23 -9.70 -0.79
C SER A 82 27.20 -8.39 -0.01
N VAL A 83 27.20 -8.47 1.31
CA VAL A 83 27.26 -7.34 2.24
C VAL A 83 28.49 -7.52 3.11
N ASN A 84 29.40 -6.54 3.10
CA ASN A 84 30.68 -6.62 3.80
C ASN A 84 31.43 -7.94 3.52
N ASN A 85 31.52 -8.32 2.24
CA ASN A 85 32.15 -9.54 1.73
C ASN A 85 31.52 -10.88 2.23
N ARG A 86 30.30 -10.84 2.75
CA ARG A 86 29.54 -12.02 3.13
C ARG A 86 28.28 -12.14 2.27
N PRO A 87 27.84 -13.34 1.91
CA PRO A 87 26.57 -13.51 1.19
C PRO A 87 25.44 -12.78 1.91
N ARG A 88 24.61 -12.05 1.15
CA ARG A 88 23.52 -11.26 1.71
C ARG A 88 22.43 -12.14 2.32
N GLU A 89 22.24 -12.07 3.62
CA GLU A 89 21.07 -12.60 4.29
C GLU A 89 19.88 -11.62 4.14
N LEU A 90 18.92 -11.96 3.29
CA LEU A 90 17.79 -11.07 2.93
C LEU A 90 17.02 -10.55 4.14
N ALA A 91 16.81 -11.41 5.16
CA ALA A 91 16.03 -11.02 6.34
C ALA A 91 16.75 -9.96 7.19
N ALA A 92 18.05 -10.10 7.38
CA ALA A 92 18.89 -9.14 8.11
C ALA A 92 19.08 -7.86 7.30
N PHE A 93 19.41 -7.97 6.01
CA PHE A 93 19.63 -6.84 5.13
C PHE A 93 18.42 -5.93 5.03
N ARG A 94 17.22 -6.47 4.81
CA ARG A 94 15.98 -5.69 4.73
C ARG A 94 15.60 -5.02 6.06
N ARG A 95 16.16 -5.39 7.20
CA ARG A 95 15.98 -4.67 8.49
C ARG A 95 16.85 -3.42 8.58
N SER A 96 18.02 -3.47 7.95
CA SER A 96 19.03 -2.43 7.96
C SER A 96 19.03 -1.58 6.68
N SER A 97 18.07 -1.79 5.78
CA SER A 97 17.94 -1.03 4.54
C SER A 97 16.60 -0.33 4.43
N ALA A 98 16.58 0.80 3.73
CA ALA A 98 15.37 1.50 3.34
C ALA A 98 15.38 1.76 1.83
N TYR A 99 14.23 1.61 1.20
CA TYR A 99 14.04 1.93 -0.21
C TYR A 99 12.95 2.99 -0.38
N ILE A 100 13.31 4.10 -0.95
CA ILE A 100 12.43 5.23 -1.23
C ILE A 100 12.13 5.23 -2.72
N MET A 101 10.91 4.87 -3.07
CA MET A 101 10.42 4.75 -4.45
C MET A 101 10.26 6.12 -5.11
N GLN A 102 10.22 6.15 -6.44
CA GLN A 102 10.02 7.35 -7.26
C GLN A 102 8.75 8.09 -6.87
N ASP A 103 7.62 7.36 -6.79
CA ASP A 103 6.35 7.91 -6.35
C ASP A 103 6.24 7.93 -4.82
N HIS A 104 5.96 9.11 -4.27
CA HIS A 104 5.86 9.33 -2.81
C HIS A 104 4.42 9.13 -2.36
N TYR A 105 4.00 7.86 -2.24
CA TYR A 105 2.70 7.50 -1.71
C TYR A 105 2.62 7.76 -0.20
N LEU A 106 2.22 8.96 0.17
CA LEU A 106 1.97 9.38 1.55
C LEU A 106 0.47 9.30 1.85
N GLU A 107 0.12 9.15 3.13
CA GLU A 107 -1.27 9.21 3.56
C GLU A 107 -1.79 10.66 3.52
N PRO A 108 -2.69 11.03 2.60
CA PRO A 108 -3.00 12.43 2.29
C PRO A 108 -3.68 13.19 3.43
N LEU A 109 -4.38 12.48 4.31
CA LEU A 109 -5.21 13.05 5.39
C LEU A 109 -4.47 13.22 6.71
N LEU A 110 -3.25 12.70 6.83
CA LEU A 110 -2.41 12.89 8.02
C LEU A 110 -1.58 14.17 7.90
N THR A 111 -1.24 14.77 9.03
CA THR A 111 -0.24 15.83 9.09
C THR A 111 1.18 15.24 9.01
N VAL A 112 2.18 16.09 8.80
CA VAL A 112 3.59 15.68 8.81
C VAL A 112 3.94 15.05 10.16
N GLU A 113 3.61 15.70 11.27
CA GLU A 113 3.88 15.18 12.62
C GLU A 113 3.20 13.85 12.88
N GLU A 114 1.92 13.71 12.52
CA GLU A 114 1.18 12.46 12.70
C GLU A 114 1.79 11.32 11.89
N SER A 115 2.21 11.60 10.65
CA SER A 115 2.88 10.61 9.81
C SER A 115 4.20 10.15 10.42
N MET A 116 5.00 11.09 10.96
CA MET A 116 6.24 10.79 11.67
C MET A 116 6.00 10.01 12.95
N ARG A 117 4.96 10.36 13.73
CA ARG A 117 4.59 9.66 14.96
C ARG A 117 4.18 8.21 14.68
N VAL A 118 3.36 7.99 13.64
CA VAL A 118 2.99 6.63 13.20
C VAL A 118 4.23 5.83 12.81
N ALA A 119 5.15 6.42 12.05
CA ALA A 119 6.41 5.76 11.67
C ALA A 119 7.26 5.41 12.90
N ALA A 120 7.41 6.34 13.85
CA ALA A 120 8.17 6.13 15.07
C ALA A 120 7.54 5.05 15.96
N ASP A 121 6.21 5.05 16.10
CA ASP A 121 5.49 4.06 16.91
C ASP A 121 5.56 2.64 16.35
N LEU A 122 5.70 2.51 15.03
CA LEU A 122 5.83 1.21 14.36
C LEU A 122 7.28 0.72 14.29
N LYS A 123 8.26 1.63 14.13
CA LYS A 123 9.67 1.30 13.87
C LYS A 123 10.56 1.34 15.12
N LEU A 124 10.15 2.04 16.19
CA LEU A 124 10.94 2.21 17.41
C LEU A 124 10.26 1.56 18.61
N GLN A 125 11.07 0.97 19.50
CA GLN A 125 10.62 0.45 20.80
C GLN A 125 10.82 1.43 21.95
N SER A 126 11.47 2.56 21.72
CA SER A 126 11.80 3.59 22.70
C SER A 126 10.57 4.21 23.38
N SER A 127 10.81 4.97 24.47
CA SER A 127 9.78 5.75 25.16
C SER A 127 9.20 6.86 24.29
N ASP A 128 8.01 7.35 24.61
CA ASP A 128 7.34 8.38 23.79
C ASP A 128 8.10 9.72 23.81
N GLY A 129 8.77 10.08 24.89
CA GLY A 129 9.62 11.28 24.97
C GLY A 129 10.79 11.23 24.00
N SER A 130 11.54 10.13 23.99
CA SER A 130 12.66 9.92 23.06
C SER A 130 12.23 9.91 21.61
N LYS A 131 11.01 9.38 21.30
CA LYS A 131 10.46 9.42 19.95
C LYS A 131 10.13 10.83 19.50
N SER A 132 9.53 11.65 20.37
CA SER A 132 9.16 13.03 20.06
C SER A 132 10.39 13.89 19.79
N GLU A 133 11.42 13.75 20.60
CA GLU A 133 12.69 14.41 20.39
C GLU A 133 13.34 14.03 19.06
N ARG A 134 13.38 12.73 18.75
CA ARG A 134 13.89 12.25 17.49
C ARG A 134 13.11 12.75 16.28
N ILE A 135 11.79 12.78 16.36
CA ILE A 135 10.92 13.33 15.30
C ILE A 135 11.28 14.79 15.06
N GLU A 136 11.42 15.58 16.14
CA GLU A 136 11.78 17.00 16.05
C GLU A 136 13.15 17.20 15.38
N GLN A 137 14.16 16.45 15.82
CA GLN A 137 15.51 16.50 15.21
C GLN A 137 15.46 16.20 13.71
N ILE A 138 14.74 15.17 13.28
CA ILE A 138 14.60 14.82 11.87
C ILE A 138 13.86 15.91 11.09
N LEU A 139 12.77 16.47 11.65
CA LEU A 139 11.98 17.51 10.97
C LEU A 139 12.79 18.81 10.82
N VAL A 140 13.58 19.20 11.83
CA VAL A 140 14.47 20.35 11.76
C VAL A 140 15.54 20.12 10.70
N ALA A 141 16.24 19.00 10.75
CA ALA A 141 17.31 18.64 9.81
C ALA A 141 16.83 18.63 8.34
N LEU A 142 15.59 18.23 8.10
CA LEU A 142 15.00 18.19 6.76
C LEU A 142 14.24 19.47 6.37
N GLY A 143 14.25 20.51 7.21
CA GLY A 143 13.56 21.77 6.97
C GLY A 143 12.03 21.60 6.86
N LEU A 144 11.46 20.69 7.64
CA LEU A 144 10.02 20.43 7.72
C LEU A 144 9.38 20.90 9.03
N ALA A 145 10.16 21.49 9.95
CA ALA A 145 9.69 21.93 11.26
C ALA A 145 8.50 22.88 11.17
N ASN A 146 8.54 23.86 10.24
CA ASN A 146 7.45 24.83 10.02
C ASN A 146 6.19 24.21 9.38
N SER A 147 6.27 22.98 8.90
CA SER A 147 5.18 22.29 8.20
C SER A 147 4.59 21.13 9.00
N LYS A 148 4.91 21.02 10.30
CA LYS A 148 4.47 19.89 11.18
C LYS A 148 2.97 19.63 11.11
N GLU A 149 2.17 20.68 11.19
CA GLU A 149 0.70 20.61 11.23
C GLU A 149 0.07 20.58 9.83
N THR A 150 0.88 20.75 8.78
CA THR A 150 0.38 20.72 7.41
C THR A 150 0.02 19.30 7.01
N ARG A 151 -1.16 19.12 6.40
CA ARG A 151 -1.54 17.82 5.82
C ARG A 151 -0.63 17.47 4.66
N THR A 152 -0.29 16.18 4.55
CA THR A 152 0.62 15.68 3.51
C THR A 152 0.12 15.95 2.09
N ALA A 153 -1.20 16.01 1.88
CA ALA A 153 -1.80 16.39 0.60
C ALA A 153 -1.44 17.82 0.16
N ASN A 154 -1.24 18.72 1.12
CA ASN A 154 -1.00 20.15 0.88
C ASN A 154 0.49 20.52 0.81
N LEU A 155 1.38 19.54 0.95
CA LEU A 155 2.82 19.77 0.85
C LEU A 155 3.24 20.01 -0.60
N SER A 156 4.28 20.83 -0.79
CA SER A 156 4.96 20.95 -2.08
C SER A 156 5.62 19.62 -2.49
N GLY A 157 5.97 19.46 -3.76
CA GLY A 157 6.67 18.27 -4.25
C GLY A 157 7.96 17.99 -3.47
N GLY A 158 8.78 19.03 -3.24
CA GLY A 158 10.01 18.93 -2.45
C GLY A 158 9.76 18.59 -0.98
N GLN A 159 8.73 19.16 -0.36
CA GLN A 159 8.36 18.82 1.02
C GLN A 159 7.86 17.38 1.14
N ARG A 160 7.05 16.91 0.19
CA ARG A 160 6.60 15.50 0.16
C ARG A 160 7.77 14.54 0.05
N LYS A 161 8.76 14.87 -0.77
CA LYS A 161 9.98 14.08 -0.94
C LYS A 161 10.79 14.03 0.35
N ARG A 162 11.03 15.18 0.97
CA ARG A 162 11.72 15.26 2.27
C ARG A 162 10.97 14.50 3.37
N LEU A 163 9.63 14.55 3.38
CA LEU A 163 8.85 13.75 4.33
C LEU A 163 8.99 12.25 4.07
N ALA A 164 8.99 11.80 2.81
CA ALA A 164 9.22 10.38 2.49
C ALA A 164 10.59 9.89 3.00
N ILE A 165 11.62 10.74 2.89
CA ILE A 165 12.96 10.47 3.46
C ILE A 165 12.90 10.46 4.99
N ALA A 166 12.24 11.46 5.61
CA ALA A 166 12.07 11.56 7.06
C ALA A 166 11.47 10.30 7.68
N LEU A 167 10.41 9.77 7.06
CA LEU A 167 9.72 8.56 7.53
C LEU A 167 10.62 7.32 7.54
N GLU A 168 11.58 7.24 6.62
CA GLU A 168 12.53 6.13 6.58
C GLU A 168 13.75 6.36 7.47
N LEU A 169 14.12 7.63 7.76
CA LEU A 169 15.21 7.97 8.67
C LEU A 169 14.89 7.70 10.16
N VAL A 170 13.65 7.49 10.51
CA VAL A 170 13.23 7.25 11.90
C VAL A 170 14.04 6.14 12.57
N ASN A 171 14.29 5.04 11.87
CA ASN A 171 15.09 3.91 12.38
C ASN A 171 16.56 3.93 11.94
N ASN A 172 17.03 5.03 11.38
CA ASN A 172 18.41 5.26 10.97
C ASN A 172 19.05 4.10 10.17
N PRO A 173 18.54 3.76 8.97
CA PRO A 173 19.04 2.63 8.21
C PRO A 173 20.46 2.93 7.68
N PRO A 174 21.44 1.99 7.83
CA PRO A 174 22.79 2.16 7.31
C PRO A 174 22.89 2.00 5.78
N PHE A 175 21.85 1.49 5.11
CA PHE A 175 21.77 1.37 3.66
C PHE A 175 20.48 1.98 3.13
N MET A 176 20.59 2.93 2.21
CA MET A 176 19.45 3.66 1.66
C MET A 176 19.49 3.69 0.13
N LEU A 177 18.39 3.32 -0.48
CA LEU A 177 18.17 3.36 -1.92
C LEU A 177 17.10 4.38 -2.25
N PHE A 178 17.35 5.21 -3.27
CA PHE A 178 16.40 6.23 -3.75
C PHE A 178 16.19 6.08 -5.24
N ASP A 179 14.94 5.87 -5.65
CA ASP A 179 14.59 5.82 -7.06
C ASP A 179 14.15 7.21 -7.53
N GLU A 180 14.94 7.80 -8.42
CA GLU A 180 14.76 9.14 -9.00
C GLU A 180 14.44 10.25 -7.97
N PRO A 181 15.31 10.51 -6.98
CA PRO A 181 15.03 11.48 -5.92
C PRO A 181 14.86 12.92 -6.40
N THR A 182 15.24 13.28 -7.60
CA THR A 182 15.15 14.62 -8.18
C THR A 182 14.01 14.77 -9.22
N SER A 183 13.34 13.69 -9.60
CA SER A 183 12.26 13.72 -10.59
C SER A 183 11.09 14.60 -10.10
N GLY A 184 10.58 15.48 -10.97
CA GLY A 184 9.47 16.39 -10.65
C GLY A 184 9.80 17.53 -9.68
N LEU A 185 11.09 17.79 -9.42
CA LEU A 185 11.56 18.93 -8.65
C LEU A 185 12.17 20.01 -9.55
N ASP A 186 12.08 21.26 -9.13
CA ASP A 186 12.84 22.36 -9.75
C ASP A 186 14.33 22.22 -9.45
N SER A 187 15.16 23.03 -10.13
CA SER A 187 16.62 22.97 -9.99
C SER A 187 17.11 23.24 -8.56
N VAL A 188 16.44 24.14 -7.84
CA VAL A 188 16.82 24.51 -6.46
C VAL A 188 16.48 23.37 -5.50
N ALA A 189 15.26 22.83 -5.58
CA ALA A 189 14.85 21.71 -4.74
C ALA A 189 15.66 20.43 -5.05
N SER A 190 16.01 20.20 -6.33
CA SER A 190 16.88 19.09 -6.74
C SER A 190 18.26 19.20 -6.10
N LYS A 191 18.87 20.40 -6.14
CA LYS A 191 20.16 20.66 -5.49
C LYS A 191 20.09 20.45 -3.98
N GLN A 192 19.05 20.97 -3.33
CA GLN A 192 18.83 20.75 -1.90
C GLN A 192 18.65 19.26 -1.55
N CYS A 193 17.93 18.51 -2.39
CA CYS A 193 17.74 17.08 -2.21
C CYS A 193 19.06 16.31 -2.29
N ILE A 194 19.87 16.54 -3.33
CA ILE A 194 21.16 15.86 -3.49
C ILE A 194 22.15 16.25 -2.37
N ASN A 195 22.20 17.54 -1.97
CA ASN A 195 23.00 17.97 -0.82
C ASN A 195 22.63 17.21 0.46
N LEU A 196 21.32 17.08 0.73
CA LEU A 196 20.83 16.31 1.86
C LEU A 196 21.29 14.85 1.80
N LEU A 197 21.15 14.19 0.64
CA LEU A 197 21.53 12.79 0.48
C LEU A 197 23.06 12.60 0.63
N LYS A 198 23.85 13.57 0.16
CA LYS A 198 25.30 13.59 0.34
C LYS A 198 25.68 13.77 1.82
N ALA A 199 25.01 14.67 2.53
CA ALA A 199 25.22 14.85 3.96
C ALA A 199 24.87 13.56 4.72
N LEU A 200 23.74 12.92 4.41
CA LEU A 200 23.35 11.64 5.01
C LEU A 200 24.35 10.51 4.75
N ALA A 201 25.02 10.49 3.60
CA ALA A 201 26.05 9.51 3.31
C ALA A 201 27.30 9.74 4.17
N ARG A 202 27.70 11.03 4.39
CA ARG A 202 28.97 11.41 5.02
C ARG A 202 28.92 11.49 6.55
N GLU A 203 27.81 11.98 7.12
CA GLU A 203 27.68 12.18 8.58
C GLU A 203 27.50 10.90 9.39
N GLY A 204 27.14 9.83 8.79
CA GLY A 204 27.18 8.49 9.36
C GLY A 204 27.67 7.54 8.28
N PRO A 205 28.41 6.50 8.53
CA PRO A 205 28.95 5.63 7.48
C PRO A 205 27.82 4.85 6.78
N ARG A 206 26.93 5.60 6.10
CA ARG A 206 25.79 5.06 5.35
C ARG A 206 26.14 4.90 3.89
N THR A 207 25.63 3.84 3.28
CA THR A 207 25.66 3.66 1.83
C THR A 207 24.39 4.25 1.25
N VAL A 208 24.54 5.30 0.46
CA VAL A 208 23.43 5.99 -0.21
C VAL A 208 23.54 5.80 -1.70
N VAL A 209 22.56 5.15 -2.30
CA VAL A 209 22.49 4.89 -3.74
C VAL A 209 21.25 5.56 -4.31
N ILE A 210 21.41 6.31 -5.37
CA ILE A 210 20.32 6.99 -6.07
C ILE A 210 20.24 6.53 -7.53
N THR A 211 19.08 6.49 -8.12
CA THR A 211 18.95 6.51 -9.58
C THR A 211 18.76 7.95 -10.04
N ILE A 212 19.35 8.30 -11.15
CA ILE A 212 19.18 9.61 -11.77
C ILE A 212 19.18 9.47 -13.28
N HIS A 213 18.36 10.26 -13.98
CA HIS A 213 18.26 10.12 -15.44
C HIS A 213 19.25 11.05 -16.14
N GLN A 214 19.09 12.35 -16.03
CA GLN A 214 19.93 13.38 -16.64
C GLN A 214 20.20 14.50 -15.62
N PRO A 215 21.28 14.40 -14.82
CA PRO A 215 21.62 15.46 -13.89
C PRO A 215 22.22 16.67 -14.63
N SER A 216 21.93 17.88 -14.16
CA SER A 216 22.73 19.05 -14.54
C SER A 216 24.19 18.87 -14.11
N ALA A 217 25.11 19.56 -14.74
CA ALA A 217 26.55 19.52 -14.39
C ALA A 217 26.78 19.77 -12.88
N THR A 218 26.05 20.74 -12.30
CA THR A 218 26.12 21.02 -10.86
C THR A 218 25.69 19.84 -9.99
N LEU A 219 24.65 19.09 -10.39
CA LEU A 219 24.20 17.91 -9.64
C LEU A 219 25.18 16.75 -9.82
N LEU A 220 25.76 16.59 -11.01
CA LEU A 220 26.75 15.58 -11.30
C LEU A 220 28.00 15.74 -10.40
N ASP A 221 28.52 16.96 -10.24
CA ASP A 221 29.68 17.28 -9.39
C ASP A 221 29.45 16.96 -7.90
N MET A 222 28.20 16.91 -7.48
CA MET A 222 27.86 16.57 -6.11
C MET A 222 27.86 15.05 -5.83
N ILE A 223 27.86 14.22 -6.86
CA ILE A 223 27.86 12.75 -6.77
C ILE A 223 29.32 12.27 -6.65
N ASP A 224 29.55 11.32 -5.76
CA ASP A 224 30.92 10.83 -5.51
C ASP A 224 31.27 9.67 -6.47
N HIS A 225 30.32 8.77 -6.75
CA HIS A 225 30.53 7.59 -7.57
C HIS A 225 29.39 7.40 -8.57
N LEU A 226 29.73 7.04 -9.81
CA LEU A 226 28.80 6.76 -10.89
C LEU A 226 28.83 5.28 -11.27
N HIS A 227 27.65 4.72 -11.57
CA HIS A 227 27.46 3.42 -12.16
C HIS A 227 26.48 3.55 -13.33
N VAL A 228 26.97 3.47 -14.57
CA VAL A 228 26.20 3.81 -15.77
C VAL A 228 25.77 2.56 -16.53
N LEU A 229 24.46 2.46 -16.78
CA LEU A 229 23.84 1.31 -17.42
C LEU A 229 23.30 1.67 -18.82
N VAL A 230 23.57 0.81 -19.79
CA VAL A 230 22.99 0.85 -21.14
C VAL A 230 22.57 -0.56 -21.54
N ASP A 231 21.34 -0.72 -21.98
CA ASP A 231 20.77 -1.99 -22.43
C ASP A 231 21.12 -3.18 -21.54
N GLY A 232 21.02 -2.98 -20.24
CA GLY A 232 21.28 -4.03 -19.26
C GLY A 232 22.76 -4.36 -19.03
N SER A 233 23.70 -3.55 -19.51
CA SER A 233 25.14 -3.69 -19.31
C SER A 233 25.73 -2.43 -18.65
N CYS A 234 26.80 -2.57 -17.88
CA CYS A 234 27.51 -1.44 -17.31
C CYS A 234 28.56 -0.93 -18.29
N ILE A 235 28.60 0.37 -18.57
CA ILE A 235 29.58 1.01 -19.45
C ILE A 235 30.55 1.91 -18.72
N TYR A 236 30.26 2.29 -17.47
CA TYR A 236 31.15 3.05 -16.59
C TYR A 236 30.86 2.75 -15.13
N THR A 237 31.92 2.54 -14.36
CA THR A 237 31.88 2.51 -12.90
C THR A 237 33.11 3.19 -12.36
N GLY A 238 32.93 4.29 -11.61
CA GLY A 238 34.07 5.09 -11.16
C GLY A 238 33.67 6.41 -10.52
N GLY A 239 34.66 7.19 -10.09
CA GLY A 239 34.45 8.53 -9.57
C GLY A 239 33.94 9.49 -10.66
N THR A 240 33.06 10.42 -10.29
CA THR A 240 32.45 11.37 -11.24
C THR A 240 33.54 12.20 -11.97
N ARG A 241 34.60 12.58 -11.28
CA ARG A 241 35.73 13.35 -11.86
C ARG A 241 36.52 12.56 -12.89
N ASN A 242 36.50 11.23 -12.82
CA ASN A 242 37.24 10.35 -13.73
C ASN A 242 36.46 9.98 -15.00
N LEU A 243 35.22 10.44 -15.13
CA LEU A 243 34.37 10.14 -16.28
C LEU A 243 34.94 10.68 -17.59
N ILE A 244 35.34 11.97 -17.61
CA ILE A 244 35.91 12.62 -18.83
C ILE A 244 37.24 11.99 -19.23
N PRO A 245 38.24 11.78 -18.32
CA PRO A 245 39.44 11.03 -18.63
C PRO A 245 39.17 9.65 -19.22
N TYR A 246 38.24 8.87 -18.61
CA TYR A 246 37.86 7.56 -19.12
C TYR A 246 37.34 7.59 -20.56
N LEU A 247 36.44 8.53 -20.87
CA LEU A 247 35.90 8.68 -22.22
C LEU A 247 36.97 9.11 -23.21
N SER A 248 37.88 10.00 -22.80
CA SER A 248 39.01 10.46 -23.62
C SER A 248 39.97 9.32 -23.97
N ASP A 249 40.27 8.40 -23.06
CA ASP A 249 41.08 7.20 -23.29
C ASP A 249 40.51 6.27 -24.36
N HIS A 250 39.20 6.37 -24.60
CA HIS A 250 38.49 5.62 -25.64
C HIS A 250 38.21 6.44 -26.92
N GLY A 251 38.87 7.62 -27.06
CA GLY A 251 38.74 8.48 -28.21
C GLY A 251 37.52 9.39 -28.25
N LEU A 252 36.75 9.44 -27.14
CA LEU A 252 35.55 10.26 -27.02
C LEU A 252 35.86 11.54 -26.26
N GLN A 253 36.07 12.65 -26.97
CA GLN A 253 36.38 13.94 -26.38
C GLN A 253 35.13 14.76 -26.09
N CYS A 254 34.90 15.08 -24.82
CA CYS A 254 33.77 15.94 -24.42
C CYS A 254 34.06 17.38 -24.87
N PRO A 255 33.13 18.05 -25.61
CA PRO A 255 33.30 19.45 -25.99
C PRO A 255 33.43 20.37 -24.76
N THR A 256 34.24 21.41 -24.89
CA THR A 256 34.40 22.46 -23.87
C THR A 256 33.03 23.10 -23.56
N HIS A 257 32.71 23.27 -22.29
CA HIS A 257 31.44 23.81 -21.78
C HIS A 257 30.18 22.91 -21.99
N TYR A 258 30.36 21.66 -22.43
CA TYR A 258 29.28 20.74 -22.52
C TYR A 258 29.04 20.03 -21.17
N ASN A 259 27.79 19.68 -20.89
CA ASN A 259 27.47 18.91 -19.68
C ASN A 259 27.97 17.46 -19.84
N PRO A 260 28.90 16.98 -18.99
CA PRO A 260 29.41 15.61 -19.10
C PRO A 260 28.33 14.53 -19.01
N ALA A 261 27.23 14.80 -18.29
CA ALA A 261 26.09 13.86 -18.20
C ALA A 261 25.34 13.77 -19.53
N ASP A 262 25.11 14.89 -20.23
CA ASP A 262 24.42 14.90 -21.51
C ASP A 262 25.29 14.24 -22.58
N PHE A 263 26.60 14.55 -22.60
CA PHE A 263 27.55 13.90 -23.50
C PHE A 263 27.59 12.38 -23.31
N LEU A 264 27.60 11.93 -22.06
CA LEU A 264 27.53 10.50 -21.75
C LEU A 264 26.21 9.87 -22.25
N MET A 265 25.06 10.57 -22.10
CA MET A 265 23.77 10.05 -22.56
C MET A 265 23.68 9.98 -24.09
N GLU A 266 24.29 10.91 -24.82
CA GLU A 266 24.40 10.86 -26.29
C GLU A 266 25.27 9.67 -26.76
N ILE A 267 26.39 9.40 -26.05
CA ILE A 267 27.19 8.19 -26.30
C ILE A 267 26.35 6.92 -26.06
N CYS A 268 25.61 6.89 -24.94
CA CYS A 268 24.71 5.78 -24.61
C CYS A 268 23.64 5.56 -25.68
N ASN A 269 23.16 6.63 -26.33
CA ASN A 269 22.17 6.60 -27.42
C ASN A 269 22.78 6.16 -28.77
N GLY A 270 24.11 6.18 -28.89
CA GLY A 270 24.82 5.81 -30.10
C GLY A 270 25.07 6.97 -31.08
N ASP A 271 24.88 8.23 -30.66
CA ASP A 271 25.04 9.42 -31.53
C ASP A 271 26.48 9.60 -32.02
N TYR A 272 27.45 9.03 -31.29
CA TYR A 272 28.87 9.01 -31.66
C TYR A 272 29.36 7.67 -32.23
N GLY A 273 28.43 6.69 -32.42
CA GLY A 273 28.75 5.33 -32.85
C GLY A 273 28.52 4.27 -31.76
N ASP A 274 28.67 2.99 -32.10
CA ASP A 274 28.42 1.87 -31.15
C ASP A 274 29.64 1.63 -30.26
N TYR A 275 29.86 2.54 -29.29
CA TYR A 275 30.91 2.42 -28.27
C TYR A 275 30.48 1.61 -27.04
N ASN A 276 29.20 1.36 -26.87
CA ASN A 276 28.65 0.73 -25.66
C ASN A 276 29.30 -0.61 -25.33
N LYS A 277 29.59 -1.43 -26.35
CA LYS A 277 30.27 -2.73 -26.15
C LYS A 277 31.73 -2.58 -25.75
N ILE A 278 32.44 -1.63 -26.38
CA ILE A 278 33.87 -1.36 -26.11
C ILE A 278 34.02 -0.85 -24.66
N LEU A 279 33.20 0.13 -24.29
CA LEU A 279 33.20 0.70 -22.94
C LEU A 279 32.85 -0.34 -21.89
N SER A 280 31.84 -1.18 -22.13
CA SER A 280 31.45 -2.24 -21.19
C SER A 280 32.56 -3.30 -21.01
N GLN A 281 33.28 -3.65 -22.08
CA GLN A 281 34.39 -4.58 -22.03
C GLN A 281 35.58 -4.02 -21.24
N SER A 282 35.92 -2.72 -21.41
CA SER A 282 37.07 -2.08 -20.76
C SER A 282 36.95 -2.05 -19.22
N ILE A 283 35.71 -2.00 -18.70
CA ILE A 283 35.45 -2.07 -17.24
C ILE A 283 34.95 -3.45 -16.79
N GLU A 284 35.05 -4.47 -17.65
CA GLU A 284 34.57 -5.82 -17.35
C GLU A 284 33.11 -5.83 -16.82
N ASN A 285 32.23 -5.04 -17.47
CA ASN A 285 30.84 -4.88 -17.10
C ASN A 285 30.63 -4.45 -15.64
N GLY A 286 31.48 -3.56 -15.15
CA GLY A 286 31.44 -2.99 -13.80
C GLY A 286 32.27 -3.72 -12.74
N LYS A 287 33.05 -4.71 -13.12
CA LYS A 287 33.93 -5.44 -12.19
C LYS A 287 35.25 -4.73 -11.93
N ASN A 288 35.78 -4.01 -12.94
CA ASN A 288 37.03 -3.25 -12.84
C ASN A 288 36.80 -1.89 -12.17
N ASN A 289 37.45 -1.68 -11.05
CA ASN A 289 37.35 -0.45 -10.24
C ASN A 289 38.55 0.52 -10.45
N ALA A 290 39.27 0.41 -11.56
CA ALA A 290 40.46 1.25 -11.84
C ALA A 290 40.17 2.77 -11.83
N TRP A 291 38.96 3.16 -12.21
CA TRP A 291 38.49 4.54 -12.30
C TRP A 291 37.86 5.08 -11.01
N ARG A 292 37.92 4.33 -9.92
CA ARG A 292 37.39 4.79 -8.64
C ARG A 292 38.32 5.88 -8.06
N SER A 293 37.73 6.99 -7.63
CA SER A 293 38.48 8.01 -6.90
C SER A 293 38.87 7.47 -5.51
N PRO A 294 40.07 7.79 -5.00
CA PRO A 294 40.38 7.54 -3.59
C PRO A 294 39.35 8.24 -2.72
N SER A 295 38.89 7.58 -1.68
CA SER A 295 37.96 8.16 -0.71
C SER A 295 38.57 9.46 -0.16
N GLU A 296 37.99 10.61 -0.51
CA GLU A 296 38.45 11.90 0.03
C GLU A 296 38.21 11.92 1.54
N THR A 297 39.28 11.94 2.30
CA THR A 297 39.29 12.16 3.74
C THR A 297 38.56 13.46 4.06
N LYS A 298 37.48 13.32 4.85
CA LYS A 298 36.75 14.34 5.63
C LYS A 298 36.97 15.80 5.21
N ILE A 299 36.36 16.26 4.14
CA ILE A 299 36.10 17.69 3.97
C ILE A 299 34.90 18.02 4.87
N HIS A 300 35.17 18.80 5.92
CA HIS A 300 34.14 19.36 6.80
C HIS A 300 33.31 20.37 5.98
N TRP A 301 32.20 19.90 5.41
CA TRP A 301 31.20 20.81 4.89
C TRP A 301 30.36 21.27 6.10
N SER A 302 30.61 22.49 6.58
CA SER A 302 29.72 23.14 7.51
C SER A 302 28.43 23.51 6.76
N PHE A 303 27.51 22.61 6.64
CA PHE A 303 26.11 22.99 6.71
C PHE A 303 25.89 23.49 8.13
N GLY A 304 25.43 24.74 8.29
CA GLY A 304 25.45 25.45 9.57
C GLY A 304 25.09 24.54 10.74
N ASP A 305 25.56 24.88 11.92
CA ASP A 305 25.53 24.11 13.18
C ASP A 305 24.24 23.35 13.55
N GLU A 306 23.21 23.42 12.71
CA GLU A 306 21.90 22.79 12.86
C GLU A 306 21.84 21.31 12.46
N LEU A 307 22.84 20.74 11.77
CA LEU A 307 22.87 19.34 11.33
C LEU A 307 23.83 18.46 12.14
N ASN A 308 24.24 18.90 13.33
CA ASN A 308 24.85 18.00 14.33
C ASN A 308 23.77 17.01 14.83
N MET A 309 23.30 16.15 13.92
CA MET A 309 22.54 14.97 14.29
C MET A 309 23.52 13.99 14.94
N GLU A 310 23.65 14.02 16.24
CA GLU A 310 23.98 12.81 17.00
C GLU A 310 22.86 11.81 16.74
N LEU A 311 23.02 11.06 15.64
CA LEU A 311 22.11 9.97 15.33
C LEU A 311 22.25 8.96 16.44
N PRO A 312 21.16 8.63 17.17
CA PRO A 312 21.23 7.73 18.30
C PRO A 312 21.93 6.45 17.87
N GLU A 313 22.88 6.05 18.69
CA GLU A 313 23.57 4.77 18.57
C GLU A 313 22.52 3.66 18.41
N ILE A 314 22.73 2.81 17.42
CA ILE A 314 21.95 1.58 17.31
C ILE A 314 22.36 0.77 18.55
N ASP A 315 21.46 0.67 19.52
CA ASP A 315 21.65 -0.21 20.67
C ASP A 315 21.90 -1.63 20.18
N THR A 316 23.18 -1.97 20.01
CA THR A 316 23.63 -3.31 19.63
C THR A 316 23.73 -4.25 20.82
N SER A 317 23.36 -3.78 22.02
CA SER A 317 23.47 -4.56 23.26
C SER A 317 22.42 -5.68 23.42
N GLU A 318 21.42 -5.79 22.56
CA GLU A 318 20.38 -6.83 22.66
C GLU A 318 20.57 -8.06 21.73
N THR A 319 21.80 -8.40 21.32
CA THR A 319 21.99 -9.54 20.41
C THR A 319 22.56 -10.80 21.06
N SER A 320 22.46 -10.99 22.34
CA SER A 320 22.73 -12.31 22.95
C SER A 320 21.48 -12.86 23.61
N GLY A 321 20.71 -13.68 22.89
CA GLY A 321 19.73 -14.59 23.48
C GLY A 321 18.25 -14.43 23.12
N SER A 322 17.82 -13.41 22.38
CA SER A 322 16.43 -13.29 21.94
C SER A 322 16.28 -13.67 20.47
N LYS A 323 15.36 -14.57 20.15
CA LYS A 323 14.95 -14.88 18.76
C LYS A 323 14.69 -13.56 18.03
N SER A 324 15.56 -13.19 17.09
CA SER A 324 15.54 -11.97 16.31
C SER A 324 14.14 -11.66 15.78
N ARG A 325 13.45 -10.69 16.39
CA ARG A 325 12.10 -10.28 15.96
C ARG A 325 12.19 -9.63 14.58
N TYR A 326 11.40 -10.13 13.65
CA TYR A 326 11.35 -9.68 12.26
C TYR A 326 10.82 -8.23 12.09
N TYR A 327 10.10 -7.72 13.05
CA TYR A 327 9.52 -6.36 13.14
C TYR A 327 9.88 -5.75 14.50
N ALA A 328 10.09 -4.43 14.52
CA ALA A 328 10.46 -3.72 15.75
C ALA A 328 9.40 -3.86 16.85
N THR A 329 8.11 -3.81 16.50
CA THR A 329 7.01 -3.82 17.46
C THR A 329 6.15 -5.08 17.38
N GLY A 330 5.45 -5.41 18.49
CA GLY A 330 4.55 -6.55 18.57
C GLY A 330 3.22 -6.34 17.82
N PHE A 331 2.49 -7.44 17.57
CA PHE A 331 1.22 -7.43 16.83
C PHE A 331 0.17 -6.47 17.41
N CYS A 332 -0.07 -6.54 18.72
CA CYS A 332 -1.10 -5.71 19.37
C CYS A 332 -0.77 -4.21 19.29
N ARG A 333 0.51 -3.82 19.48
CA ARG A 333 0.93 -2.42 19.32
C ARG A 333 0.76 -1.94 17.89
N GLN A 334 1.17 -2.74 16.91
CA GLN A 334 0.96 -2.43 15.48
C GLN A 334 -0.53 -2.27 15.16
N LEU A 335 -1.37 -3.18 15.65
CA LEU A 335 -2.83 -3.12 15.48
C LEU A 335 -3.40 -1.81 16.03
N LEU A 336 -3.03 -1.43 17.25
CA LEU A 336 -3.53 -0.22 17.91
C LEU A 336 -3.09 1.05 17.17
N VAL A 337 -1.81 1.15 16.80
CA VAL A 337 -1.27 2.32 16.07
C VAL A 337 -1.97 2.47 14.71
N LEU A 338 -2.11 1.37 13.97
CA LEU A 338 -2.77 1.37 12.66
C LEU A 338 -4.28 1.63 12.75
N PHE A 339 -4.94 1.11 13.78
CA PHE A 339 -6.34 1.40 14.06
C PHE A 339 -6.55 2.89 14.34
N ARG A 340 -5.73 3.49 15.23
CA ARG A 340 -5.77 4.93 15.52
C ARG A 340 -5.52 5.76 14.27
N ARG A 341 -4.53 5.40 13.45
CA ARG A 341 -4.25 6.05 12.16
C ARG A 341 -5.47 6.02 11.24
N ASN A 342 -6.08 4.86 11.06
CA ASN A 342 -7.23 4.70 10.18
C ASN A 342 -8.46 5.43 10.73
N PHE A 343 -8.66 5.46 12.04
CA PHE A 343 -9.74 6.22 12.67
C PHE A 343 -9.59 7.72 12.44
N ILE A 344 -8.37 8.29 12.57
CA ILE A 344 -8.07 9.69 12.25
C ILE A 344 -8.38 9.97 10.76
N LYS A 345 -7.99 9.06 9.86
CA LYS A 345 -8.30 9.19 8.41
C LYS A 345 -9.79 9.24 8.17
N LEU A 346 -10.53 8.29 8.70
CA LEU A 346 -11.99 8.20 8.52
C LEU A 346 -12.73 9.42 9.08
N SER A 347 -12.29 9.95 10.23
CA SER A 347 -12.88 11.16 10.82
C SER A 347 -12.61 12.43 10.00
N ARG A 348 -11.49 12.45 9.26
CA ARG A 348 -11.10 13.58 8.39
C ARG A 348 -11.58 13.45 6.95
N ASP A 349 -11.87 12.25 6.51
CA ASP A 349 -12.45 12.01 5.19
C ASP A 349 -13.94 12.35 5.16
N ARG A 350 -14.20 13.66 5.13
CA ARG A 350 -15.57 14.17 5.09
C ARG A 350 -16.31 13.75 3.85
N ILE A 351 -15.61 13.65 2.72
CA ILE A 351 -16.25 13.32 1.45
C ILE A 351 -16.78 11.89 1.51
N LEU A 352 -15.93 10.92 1.80
CA LEU A 352 -16.31 9.51 1.75
C LEU A 352 -17.28 9.13 2.87
N THR A 353 -16.95 9.51 4.11
CA THR A 353 -17.76 9.14 5.29
C THR A 353 -19.10 9.88 5.30
N PHE A 354 -19.08 11.21 5.09
CA PHE A 354 -20.31 12.01 5.09
C PHE A 354 -21.23 11.64 3.93
N THR A 355 -20.69 11.52 2.71
CA THR A 355 -21.46 11.13 1.53
C THR A 355 -22.12 9.77 1.72
N ARG A 356 -21.41 8.80 2.32
CA ARG A 356 -21.98 7.47 2.61
C ARG A 356 -23.19 7.56 3.54
N LEU A 357 -23.07 8.28 4.67
CA LEU A 357 -24.18 8.45 5.61
C LEU A 357 -25.35 9.21 4.99
N THR A 358 -25.04 10.31 4.28
CA THR A 358 -26.07 11.15 3.62
C THR A 358 -26.84 10.36 2.56
N ILE A 359 -26.16 9.59 1.71
CA ILE A 359 -26.82 8.76 0.69
C ILE A 359 -27.73 7.72 1.35
N HIS A 360 -27.31 7.09 2.46
CA HIS A 360 -28.17 6.13 3.17
C HIS A 360 -29.44 6.79 3.70
N CYS A 361 -29.34 8.00 4.29
CA CYS A 361 -30.50 8.75 4.76
C CYS A 361 -31.41 9.18 3.59
N LEU A 362 -30.85 9.75 2.51
CA LEU A 362 -31.63 10.20 1.36
C LEU A 362 -32.39 9.05 0.67
N ILE A 363 -31.72 7.92 0.44
CA ILE A 363 -32.35 6.76 -0.19
C ILE A 363 -33.40 6.13 0.75
N ALA A 364 -33.17 6.14 2.07
CA ALA A 364 -34.16 5.66 3.03
C ALA A 364 -35.40 6.54 3.02
N ILE A 365 -35.26 7.87 3.02
CA ILE A 365 -36.38 8.82 2.93
C ILE A 365 -37.10 8.66 1.59
N PHE A 366 -36.38 8.58 0.49
CA PHE A 366 -36.99 8.40 -0.84
C PHE A 366 -37.80 7.10 -0.92
N LYS A 367 -37.24 5.97 -0.53
CA LYS A 367 -37.98 4.69 -0.51
C LYS A 367 -39.12 4.69 0.50
N GLY A 368 -38.89 5.28 1.68
CA GLY A 368 -39.92 5.40 2.71
C GLY A 368 -41.11 6.26 2.26
N SER A 369 -40.88 7.30 1.44
CA SER A 369 -41.98 8.09 0.88
C SER A 369 -42.77 7.37 -0.22
N VAL A 370 -42.06 6.59 -1.07
CA VAL A 370 -42.71 5.79 -2.13
C VAL A 370 -43.53 4.65 -1.53
N PHE A 371 -43.05 4.01 -0.48
CA PHE A 371 -43.67 2.86 0.19
C PHE A 371 -44.20 3.24 1.57
N TYR A 372 -44.86 4.40 1.64
CA TYR A 372 -45.38 4.92 2.91
C TYR A 372 -46.46 4.02 3.51
N ASN A 373 -46.28 3.60 4.78
CA ASN A 373 -47.22 2.86 5.59
C ASN A 373 -47.75 1.52 5.01
N ILE A 374 -46.94 0.81 4.21
CA ILE A 374 -47.35 -0.49 3.59
C ILE A 374 -47.08 -1.71 4.47
N GLY A 375 -46.38 -1.54 5.61
CA GLY A 375 -45.77 -2.66 6.36
C GLY A 375 -46.75 -3.58 7.09
N THR A 376 -47.98 -3.12 7.33
CA THR A 376 -48.97 -3.88 8.12
C THR A 376 -50.02 -4.55 7.27
N ASP A 377 -50.39 -4.02 6.10
CA ASP A 377 -51.56 -4.41 5.34
C ASP A 377 -51.33 -5.67 4.50
N ALA A 378 -52.38 -6.51 4.41
CA ALA A 378 -52.32 -7.80 3.72
C ALA A 378 -52.29 -7.66 2.18
N ASP A 379 -52.96 -6.66 1.64
CA ASP A 379 -52.98 -6.31 0.22
C ASP A 379 -51.64 -5.80 -0.28
N GLU A 380 -50.89 -5.05 0.57
CA GLU A 380 -49.59 -4.52 0.28
C GLU A 380 -48.42 -5.48 0.57
N ALA A 381 -48.68 -6.71 1.00
CA ALA A 381 -47.63 -7.65 1.40
C ALA A 381 -46.63 -7.97 0.29
N ARG A 382 -47.05 -7.95 -0.99
CA ARG A 382 -46.20 -8.15 -2.15
C ARG A 382 -45.24 -6.96 -2.36
N ASN A 383 -45.80 -5.73 -2.26
CA ASN A 383 -45.03 -4.50 -2.37
C ASN A 383 -44.01 -4.38 -1.23
N ASN A 384 -44.38 -4.75 0.00
CA ASN A 384 -43.49 -4.81 1.16
C ASN A 384 -42.38 -5.85 0.98
N SER A 385 -42.63 -7.01 0.38
CA SER A 385 -41.60 -7.99 0.03
C SER A 385 -40.61 -7.43 -1.00
N GLY A 386 -41.10 -6.68 -2.00
CA GLY A 386 -40.28 -5.93 -2.96
C GLY A 386 -39.42 -4.86 -2.31
N LEU A 387 -39.98 -4.10 -1.35
CA LEU A 387 -39.25 -3.11 -0.56
C LEU A 387 -38.10 -3.75 0.23
N LEU A 388 -38.32 -4.86 0.91
CA LEU A 388 -37.30 -5.58 1.66
C LEU A 388 -36.15 -6.03 0.75
N PHE A 389 -36.50 -6.58 -0.43
CA PHE A 389 -35.50 -6.96 -1.42
C PHE A 389 -34.70 -5.77 -1.97
N MET A 390 -35.38 -4.69 -2.39
CA MET A 390 -34.73 -3.46 -2.88
C MET A 390 -33.86 -2.82 -1.81
N SER A 391 -34.22 -2.94 -0.54
CA SER A 391 -33.44 -2.43 0.58
C SER A 391 -32.17 -3.25 0.80
N LEU A 392 -32.29 -4.56 0.73
CA LEU A 392 -31.16 -5.48 0.76
C LEU A 392 -30.17 -5.20 -0.38
N MET A 393 -30.68 -4.99 -1.59
CA MET A 393 -29.90 -4.61 -2.76
C MET A 393 -29.12 -3.31 -2.54
N PHE A 394 -29.78 -2.27 -2.02
CA PHE A 394 -29.14 -0.98 -1.78
C PHE A 394 -28.00 -1.11 -0.76
N VAL A 395 -28.24 -1.76 0.39
CA VAL A 395 -27.24 -1.97 1.44
C VAL A 395 -26.05 -2.77 0.91
N MET A 396 -26.30 -3.79 0.11
CA MET A 396 -25.30 -4.60 -0.57
C MET A 396 -24.43 -3.75 -1.52
N PHE A 397 -25.06 -3.03 -2.47
CA PHE A 397 -24.33 -2.22 -3.44
C PHE A 397 -23.51 -1.11 -2.79
N SER A 398 -24.05 -0.45 -1.76
CA SER A 398 -23.35 0.59 -1.04
C SER A 398 -22.08 0.06 -0.35
N ALA A 399 -22.17 -1.08 0.34
CA ALA A 399 -21.03 -1.70 1.01
C ALA A 399 -19.98 -2.21 0.03
N PHE A 400 -20.41 -2.84 -1.07
CA PHE A 400 -19.54 -3.32 -2.13
C PHE A 400 -18.76 -2.18 -2.80
N SER A 401 -19.47 -1.15 -3.25
CA SER A 401 -18.84 -0.03 -4.00
C SER A 401 -17.88 0.76 -3.16
N ALA A 402 -18.17 0.96 -1.87
CA ALA A 402 -17.29 1.68 -0.95
C ALA A 402 -15.89 1.05 -0.89
N THR A 403 -15.81 -0.26 -0.70
CA THR A 403 -14.50 -0.95 -0.59
C THR A 403 -13.82 -1.18 -1.94
N LEU A 404 -14.60 -1.40 -3.00
CA LEU A 404 -14.10 -1.54 -4.36
C LEU A 404 -13.29 -0.31 -4.80
N ILE A 405 -13.73 0.89 -4.42
CA ILE A 405 -13.10 2.16 -4.82
C ILE A 405 -11.96 2.53 -3.86
N THR A 406 -12.18 2.41 -2.55
CA THR A 406 -11.22 2.91 -1.55
C THR A 406 -9.97 2.07 -1.42
N PHE A 407 -10.07 0.75 -1.54
CA PHE A 407 -8.94 -0.13 -1.31
C PHE A 407 -7.80 0.04 -2.34
N PRO A 408 -8.06 0.11 -3.67
CA PRO A 408 -7.01 0.35 -4.65
C PRO A 408 -6.25 1.67 -4.45
N LEU A 409 -6.91 2.71 -3.91
CA LEU A 409 -6.27 3.99 -3.59
C LEU A 409 -5.27 3.87 -2.42
N MET A 410 -5.51 2.96 -1.48
CA MET A 410 -4.61 2.72 -0.35
C MET A 410 -3.45 1.77 -0.69
N LEU A 411 -3.60 0.97 -1.74
CA LEU A 411 -2.64 -0.09 -2.08
C LEU A 411 -1.19 0.41 -2.28
N PRO A 412 -0.93 1.55 -2.95
CA PRO A 412 0.44 2.05 -3.11
C PRO A 412 1.13 2.39 -1.78
N VAL A 413 0.38 2.97 -0.82
CA VAL A 413 0.91 3.23 0.53
C VAL A 413 1.24 1.93 1.25
N ILE A 414 0.36 0.92 1.13
CA ILE A 414 0.57 -0.40 1.73
C ILE A 414 1.83 -1.07 1.16
N ILE A 415 2.04 -0.99 -0.15
CA ILE A 415 3.22 -1.55 -0.82
C ILE A 415 4.48 -0.93 -0.24
N ARG A 416 4.57 0.39 -0.18
CA ARG A 416 5.72 1.12 0.39
C ARG A 416 5.99 0.73 1.84
N GLU A 417 4.95 0.79 2.71
CA GLU A 417 5.09 0.52 4.13
C GLU A 417 5.41 -0.95 4.43
N HIS A 418 4.75 -1.87 3.72
CA HIS A 418 5.00 -3.30 3.86
C HIS A 418 6.40 -3.69 3.38
N PHE A 419 6.86 -3.07 2.32
CA PHE A 419 8.21 -3.28 1.81
C PHE A 419 9.27 -2.85 2.83
N ASN A 420 9.18 -1.62 3.30
CA ASN A 420 10.09 -1.09 4.34
C ASN A 420 9.80 -1.67 5.74
N ARG A 421 8.98 -2.73 5.83
CA ARG A 421 8.72 -3.53 7.04
C ARG A 421 8.22 -2.74 8.25
N TRP A 422 7.35 -1.79 8.03
CA TRP A 422 6.77 -1.02 9.11
C TRP A 422 5.93 -1.90 10.05
N TYR A 423 5.17 -2.87 9.48
CA TYR A 423 4.23 -3.73 10.23
C TYR A 423 3.97 -5.07 9.55
N LYS A 424 3.38 -6.00 10.29
CA LYS A 424 2.87 -7.26 9.78
C LYS A 424 1.60 -7.02 8.96
N LEU A 425 1.48 -7.63 7.80
CA LEU A 425 0.31 -7.52 6.94
C LEU A 425 -1.01 -7.82 7.68
N ARG A 426 -0.99 -8.81 8.60
CA ARG A 426 -2.15 -9.14 9.45
C ARG A 426 -2.57 -7.96 10.32
N SER A 427 -1.64 -7.23 10.92
CA SER A 427 -1.95 -6.06 11.76
C SER A 427 -2.65 -4.97 10.95
N PHE A 428 -2.18 -4.70 9.74
CA PHE A 428 -2.81 -3.75 8.84
C PHE A 428 -4.22 -4.20 8.42
N TYR A 429 -4.37 -5.45 7.99
CA TYR A 429 -5.64 -6.00 7.51
C TYR A 429 -6.75 -5.87 8.57
N PHE A 430 -6.48 -6.31 9.79
CA PHE A 430 -7.45 -6.21 10.89
C PHE A 430 -7.68 -4.77 11.34
N ALA A 431 -6.64 -3.92 11.40
CA ALA A 431 -6.82 -2.52 11.76
C ALA A 431 -7.72 -1.76 10.79
N ASN A 432 -7.55 -2.00 9.48
CA ASN A 432 -8.39 -1.38 8.45
C ASN A 432 -9.84 -1.86 8.55
N LYS A 433 -10.05 -3.15 8.73
CA LYS A 433 -11.37 -3.77 8.87
C LYS A 433 -12.12 -3.24 10.09
N PHE A 434 -11.48 -3.22 11.26
CA PHE A 434 -12.10 -2.74 12.50
C PHE A 434 -12.36 -1.23 12.49
N ALA A 435 -11.57 -0.45 11.76
CA ALA A 435 -11.80 0.99 11.67
C ALA A 435 -13.02 1.35 10.81
N ASP A 436 -13.31 0.60 9.73
CA ASP A 436 -14.48 0.87 8.87
C ASP A 436 -15.80 0.32 9.45
N LEU A 437 -15.72 -0.70 10.30
CA LEU A 437 -16.89 -1.40 10.86
C LEU A 437 -17.91 -0.46 11.55
N PRO A 438 -17.53 0.49 12.42
CA PRO A 438 -18.48 1.41 13.06
C PRO A 438 -19.26 2.26 12.05
N ILE A 439 -18.60 2.76 11.01
CA ILE A 439 -19.24 3.59 9.98
C ILE A 439 -20.26 2.76 9.19
N GLN A 440 -19.88 1.53 8.83
CA GLN A 440 -20.77 0.61 8.13
C GLN A 440 -22.02 0.31 8.95
N ILE A 441 -21.87 -0.04 10.21
CA ILE A 441 -23.00 -0.34 11.12
C ILE A 441 -23.88 0.89 11.27
N THR A 442 -23.30 2.08 11.48
CA THR A 442 -24.04 3.32 11.64
C THR A 442 -24.85 3.67 10.38
N ALA A 443 -24.26 3.51 9.19
CA ALA A 443 -24.94 3.76 7.92
C ALA A 443 -26.15 2.83 7.72
N VAL A 444 -25.98 1.54 7.96
CA VAL A 444 -27.06 0.55 7.86
C VAL A 444 -28.14 0.79 8.93
N LEU A 445 -27.74 1.15 10.15
CA LEU A 445 -28.65 1.47 11.25
C LEU A 445 -29.55 2.67 10.92
N LEU A 446 -28.95 3.79 10.49
CA LEU A 446 -29.69 4.99 10.09
C LEU A 446 -30.68 4.69 8.95
N TYR A 447 -30.19 3.98 7.93
CA TYR A 447 -31.03 3.55 6.82
C TYR A 447 -32.22 2.73 7.28
N THR A 448 -31.98 1.73 8.13
CA THR A 448 -33.02 0.80 8.62
C THR A 448 -34.03 1.51 9.52
N ILE A 449 -33.58 2.42 10.42
CA ILE A 449 -34.48 3.18 11.29
C ILE A 449 -35.46 4.03 10.46
N ILE A 450 -34.92 4.85 9.55
CA ILE A 450 -35.74 5.75 8.73
C ILE A 450 -36.75 4.96 7.91
N LEU A 451 -36.29 3.90 7.22
CA LEU A 451 -37.13 3.08 6.39
C LEU A 451 -38.23 2.38 7.21
N TYR A 452 -37.87 1.76 8.35
CA TYR A 452 -38.78 1.02 9.22
C TYR A 452 -39.92 1.91 9.73
N LEU A 453 -39.61 3.13 10.14
CA LEU A 453 -40.60 4.08 10.65
C LEU A 453 -41.51 4.61 9.54
N MET A 454 -40.92 5.03 8.39
CA MET A 454 -41.72 5.60 7.30
C MET A 454 -42.64 4.60 6.62
N THR A 455 -42.22 3.36 6.52
CA THR A 455 -43.02 2.29 5.87
C THR A 455 -44.01 1.65 6.80
N GLY A 456 -44.14 2.12 8.06
CA GLY A 456 -45.15 1.61 9.00
C GLY A 456 -44.99 0.13 9.32
N GLN A 457 -43.75 -0.38 9.44
CA GLN A 457 -43.55 -1.78 9.83
C GLN A 457 -44.02 -2.01 11.27
N ILE A 458 -44.31 -3.29 11.61
CA ILE A 458 -44.78 -3.65 12.95
C ILE A 458 -43.86 -3.08 14.03
N ALA A 459 -44.41 -2.38 15.02
CA ALA A 459 -43.69 -1.76 16.13
C ALA A 459 -43.19 -2.79 17.17
N GLU A 460 -42.50 -3.84 16.72
CA GLU A 460 -41.86 -4.85 17.56
C GLU A 460 -40.34 -4.70 17.50
N GLY A 461 -39.70 -4.29 18.61
CA GLY A 461 -38.23 -4.11 18.68
C GLY A 461 -37.45 -5.37 18.30
N ARG A 462 -37.98 -6.56 18.59
CA ARG A 462 -37.37 -7.83 18.21
C ARG A 462 -37.26 -7.96 16.67
N ARG A 463 -38.32 -7.65 15.93
CA ARG A 463 -38.34 -7.75 14.45
C ARG A 463 -37.40 -6.73 13.81
N PHE A 464 -37.39 -5.52 14.35
CA PHE A 464 -36.44 -4.49 13.94
C PHE A 464 -34.98 -4.96 14.11
N LEU A 465 -34.63 -5.51 15.27
CA LEU A 465 -33.26 -6.00 15.54
C LEU A 465 -32.89 -7.17 14.63
N LEU A 466 -33.80 -8.09 14.35
CA LEU A 466 -33.56 -9.20 13.43
C LEU A 466 -33.34 -8.71 12.00
N LEU A 467 -34.16 -7.76 11.52
CA LEU A 467 -33.98 -7.15 10.20
C LEU A 467 -32.64 -6.39 10.10
N LEU A 468 -32.33 -5.58 11.11
CA LEU A 468 -31.07 -4.86 11.20
C LEU A 468 -29.86 -5.80 11.16
N LEU A 469 -29.90 -6.88 11.94
CA LEU A 469 -28.83 -7.89 11.97
C LEU A 469 -28.64 -8.55 10.60
N CYS A 470 -29.75 -8.84 9.91
CA CYS A 470 -29.72 -9.38 8.56
C CYS A 470 -29.06 -8.41 7.56
N TYR A 471 -29.45 -7.12 7.58
CA TYR A 471 -28.86 -6.11 6.70
C TYR A 471 -27.38 -5.86 7.00
N ILE A 472 -26.98 -5.85 8.27
CA ILE A 472 -25.57 -5.77 8.67
C ILE A 472 -24.80 -6.99 8.13
N ALA A 473 -25.32 -8.21 8.30
CA ALA A 473 -24.65 -9.42 7.82
C ALA A 473 -24.42 -9.40 6.30
N VAL A 474 -25.45 -9.04 5.53
CA VAL A 474 -25.34 -8.91 4.06
C VAL A 474 -24.37 -7.81 3.67
N SER A 475 -24.37 -6.67 4.35
CA SER A 475 -23.44 -5.57 4.06
C SER A 475 -21.99 -5.96 4.31
N LEU A 476 -21.71 -6.73 5.36
CA LEU A 476 -20.36 -7.21 5.67
C LEU A 476 -19.85 -8.24 4.65
N VAL A 477 -20.71 -9.13 4.17
CA VAL A 477 -20.37 -10.07 3.09
C VAL A 477 -20.10 -9.32 1.79
N ALA A 478 -20.94 -8.37 1.42
CA ALA A 478 -20.78 -7.55 0.22
C ALA A 478 -19.50 -6.69 0.27
N GLN A 479 -19.16 -6.15 1.44
CA GLN A 479 -17.93 -5.41 1.68
C GLN A 479 -16.67 -6.27 1.38
N LEU A 480 -16.66 -7.54 1.79
CA LEU A 480 -15.56 -8.45 1.51
C LEU A 480 -15.44 -8.79 0.03
N ILE A 481 -16.57 -8.97 -0.67
CA ILE A 481 -16.55 -9.17 -2.13
C ILE A 481 -15.98 -7.94 -2.83
N GLY A 482 -16.42 -6.73 -2.42
CA GLY A 482 -15.86 -5.47 -2.91
C GLY A 482 -14.36 -5.34 -2.64
N LEU A 483 -13.92 -5.75 -1.46
CA LEU A 483 -12.51 -5.77 -1.08
C LEU A 483 -11.69 -6.73 -1.98
N ILE A 484 -12.17 -7.95 -2.23
CA ILE A 484 -11.51 -8.93 -3.10
C ILE A 484 -11.38 -8.35 -4.52
N CYS A 485 -12.47 -7.78 -5.06
CA CYS A 485 -12.46 -7.13 -6.37
C CYS A 485 -11.47 -5.95 -6.39
N GLY A 486 -11.45 -5.09 -5.37
CA GLY A 486 -10.52 -3.95 -5.25
C GLY A 486 -9.05 -4.37 -5.07
N ILE A 487 -8.80 -5.52 -4.45
CA ILE A 487 -7.45 -6.09 -4.39
C ILE A 487 -7.00 -6.58 -5.78
N VAL A 488 -7.85 -7.31 -6.49
CA VAL A 488 -7.49 -7.97 -7.76
C VAL A 488 -7.46 -6.99 -8.93
N LEU A 489 -8.50 -6.16 -9.05
CA LEU A 489 -8.70 -5.23 -10.15
C LEU A 489 -8.07 -3.86 -9.85
N SER A 490 -7.73 -3.11 -10.91
CA SER A 490 -7.49 -1.67 -10.77
C SER A 490 -8.82 -0.91 -10.69
N ILE A 491 -8.80 0.34 -10.21
CA ILE A 491 -10.01 1.16 -10.05
C ILE A 491 -10.84 1.20 -11.33
N LYS A 492 -10.20 1.43 -12.49
CA LYS A 492 -10.86 1.52 -13.80
C LYS A 492 -11.65 0.25 -14.11
N TYR A 493 -11.01 -0.90 -14.01
CA TYR A 493 -11.66 -2.19 -14.27
C TYR A 493 -12.64 -2.59 -13.17
N GLY A 494 -12.37 -2.25 -11.93
CA GLY A 494 -13.25 -2.52 -10.79
C GLY A 494 -14.61 -1.85 -10.92
N VAL A 495 -14.64 -0.57 -11.27
CA VAL A 495 -15.89 0.20 -11.45
C VAL A 495 -16.72 -0.33 -12.62
N ILE A 496 -16.06 -0.71 -13.74
CA ILE A 496 -16.77 -1.21 -14.92
C ILE A 496 -17.28 -2.64 -14.70
N PHE A 497 -16.43 -3.55 -14.26
CA PHE A 497 -16.76 -4.98 -14.17
C PHE A 497 -17.35 -5.40 -12.82
N GLY A 498 -17.16 -4.59 -11.77
CA GLY A 498 -17.68 -4.90 -10.43
C GLY A 498 -19.17 -5.22 -10.39
N PRO A 499 -20.06 -4.40 -10.97
CA PRO A 499 -21.48 -4.70 -11.03
C PRO A 499 -21.81 -6.04 -11.71
N PHE A 500 -21.07 -6.42 -12.75
CA PHE A 500 -21.28 -7.70 -13.44
C PHE A 500 -20.97 -8.91 -12.57
N PHE A 501 -20.03 -8.80 -11.62
CA PHE A 501 -19.76 -9.87 -10.66
C PHE A 501 -20.89 -10.06 -9.64
N ILE A 502 -21.68 -9.04 -9.38
CA ILE A 502 -22.78 -9.09 -8.41
C ILE A 502 -24.10 -9.53 -9.05
N MET A 503 -24.31 -9.26 -10.35
CA MET A 503 -25.55 -9.58 -11.05
C MET A 503 -26.02 -11.04 -10.89
N PRO A 504 -25.16 -12.07 -10.98
CA PRO A 504 -25.61 -13.45 -10.75
C PRO A 504 -26.22 -13.65 -9.35
N PHE A 505 -25.64 -13.05 -8.31
CA PHE A 505 -26.18 -13.16 -6.94
C PHE A 505 -27.53 -12.47 -6.79
N VAL A 506 -27.76 -11.38 -7.53
CA VAL A 506 -29.04 -10.68 -7.58
C VAL A 506 -30.10 -11.52 -8.28
N LEU A 507 -29.77 -12.07 -9.46
CA LEU A 507 -30.72 -12.88 -10.24
C LEU A 507 -31.16 -14.13 -9.48
N PHE A 508 -30.22 -14.82 -8.84
CA PHE A 508 -30.43 -16.04 -8.08
C PHE A 508 -30.69 -15.79 -6.58
N SER A 509 -31.31 -14.65 -6.24
CA SER A 509 -31.64 -14.29 -4.85
C SER A 509 -32.90 -14.97 -4.33
N GLY A 510 -33.71 -15.56 -5.22
CA GLY A 510 -35.04 -16.16 -4.88
C GLY A 510 -36.20 -15.17 -4.90
N PHE A 511 -35.95 -13.87 -5.23
CA PHE A 511 -36.98 -12.86 -5.46
C PHE A 511 -37.34 -12.73 -6.94
N LEU A 512 -36.35 -12.61 -7.83
CA LEU A 512 -36.56 -12.45 -9.28
C LEU A 512 -36.89 -13.78 -9.96
N VAL A 513 -36.19 -14.83 -9.57
CA VAL A 513 -36.38 -16.20 -10.07
C VAL A 513 -36.57 -17.12 -8.87
N HIS A 514 -37.62 -17.94 -8.87
CA HIS A 514 -37.84 -18.94 -7.81
C HIS A 514 -36.95 -20.17 -8.05
N LEU A 515 -36.53 -20.82 -6.97
CA LEU A 515 -35.68 -22.02 -7.05
C LEU A 515 -36.39 -23.16 -7.82
N THR A 516 -37.73 -23.27 -7.68
CA THR A 516 -38.56 -24.27 -8.35
C THR A 516 -38.64 -24.10 -9.85
N ASP A 517 -38.53 -22.86 -10.33
CA ASP A 517 -38.69 -22.50 -11.75
C ASP A 517 -37.35 -22.57 -12.50
N ALA A 518 -36.26 -22.69 -11.77
CA ALA A 518 -34.91 -22.74 -12.35
C ALA A 518 -34.57 -24.16 -12.85
N PRO A 519 -33.93 -24.30 -14.02
CA PRO A 519 -33.39 -25.56 -14.50
C PRO A 519 -32.47 -26.21 -13.48
N TRP A 520 -32.49 -27.53 -13.37
CA TRP A 520 -31.73 -28.28 -12.36
C TRP A 520 -30.24 -27.97 -12.37
N TYR A 521 -29.64 -27.70 -13.53
CA TYR A 521 -28.21 -27.37 -13.68
C TYR A 521 -27.85 -25.95 -13.21
N LEU A 522 -28.82 -25.05 -12.94
CA LEU A 522 -28.58 -23.71 -12.38
C LEU A 522 -28.94 -23.63 -10.88
N GLN A 523 -29.61 -24.63 -10.31
CA GLN A 523 -30.05 -24.59 -8.92
C GLN A 523 -28.93 -24.45 -7.91
N TRP A 524 -27.72 -24.95 -8.21
CA TRP A 524 -26.53 -24.78 -7.36
C TRP A 524 -26.14 -23.33 -7.18
N ILE A 525 -26.39 -22.44 -8.17
CA ILE A 525 -26.04 -21.01 -8.12
C ILE A 525 -26.83 -20.30 -7.02
N PHE A 526 -28.08 -20.71 -6.78
CA PHE A 526 -28.88 -20.17 -5.67
C PHE A 526 -28.22 -20.43 -4.31
N HIS A 527 -27.55 -21.56 -4.15
CA HIS A 527 -26.86 -21.89 -2.91
C HIS A 527 -25.55 -21.09 -2.74
N CYS A 528 -24.99 -20.59 -3.82
CA CYS A 528 -23.85 -19.68 -3.79
C CYS A 528 -24.25 -18.21 -3.55
N SER A 529 -25.52 -17.84 -3.80
CA SER A 529 -26.00 -16.48 -3.66
C SER A 529 -26.21 -16.11 -2.18
N PHE A 530 -25.34 -15.23 -1.67
CA PHE A 530 -25.51 -14.67 -0.32
C PHE A 530 -26.78 -13.81 -0.18
N LEU A 531 -27.25 -13.21 -1.28
CA LEU A 531 -28.50 -12.43 -1.30
C LEU A 531 -29.73 -13.29 -1.07
N LYS A 532 -29.75 -14.56 -1.50
CA LYS A 532 -30.79 -15.51 -1.18
C LYS A 532 -30.97 -15.64 0.33
N TYR A 533 -29.88 -15.84 1.06
CA TYR A 533 -29.94 -15.98 2.50
C TYR A 533 -30.28 -14.65 3.19
N GLY A 534 -29.80 -13.53 2.65
CA GLY A 534 -30.22 -12.20 3.09
C GLY A 534 -31.69 -11.95 2.92
N PHE A 535 -32.26 -12.30 1.76
CA PHE A 535 -33.68 -12.14 1.49
C PHE A 535 -34.54 -13.06 2.35
N GLN A 536 -34.15 -14.32 2.52
CA GLN A 536 -34.80 -15.25 3.45
C GLN A 536 -34.81 -14.74 4.89
N GLY A 537 -33.67 -14.20 5.37
CA GLY A 537 -33.54 -13.60 6.70
C GLY A 537 -34.47 -12.37 6.87
N ALA A 538 -34.51 -11.48 5.88
CA ALA A 538 -35.34 -10.29 5.91
C ALA A 538 -36.84 -10.66 5.90
N MET A 539 -37.26 -11.58 5.05
CA MET A 539 -38.64 -12.08 5.00
C MET A 539 -39.05 -12.81 6.29
N ALA A 540 -38.15 -13.67 6.82
CA ALA A 540 -38.40 -14.37 8.08
C ALA A 540 -38.51 -13.43 9.27
N SER A 541 -37.74 -12.31 9.29
CA SER A 541 -37.83 -11.30 10.35
C SER A 541 -39.19 -10.58 10.38
N MET A 542 -39.76 -10.31 9.21
CA MET A 542 -41.02 -9.56 9.07
C MET A 542 -42.26 -10.43 9.10
N TYR A 543 -42.24 -11.59 8.46
CA TYR A 543 -43.41 -12.47 8.29
C TYR A 543 -43.34 -13.76 9.13
N GLY A 544 -42.17 -14.08 9.71
CA GLY A 544 -41.97 -15.23 10.58
C GLY A 544 -42.36 -14.99 12.04
N PHE A 545 -41.86 -15.86 12.92
CA PHE A 545 -42.01 -15.77 14.40
C PHE A 545 -43.44 -15.60 14.89
N GLY A 546 -44.38 -16.29 14.26
CA GLY A 546 -45.78 -16.30 14.72
C GLY A 546 -46.50 -14.95 14.58
N ARG A 547 -46.19 -14.18 13.52
CA ARG A 547 -46.91 -12.92 13.23
C ARG A 547 -48.41 -13.19 13.16
N SER A 548 -49.21 -12.32 13.81
CA SER A 548 -50.68 -12.33 13.76
C SER A 548 -51.19 -12.10 12.34
N GLN A 549 -52.45 -12.37 12.11
CA GLN A 549 -53.13 -12.05 10.86
C GLN A 549 -52.97 -10.56 10.52
N MET A 550 -52.74 -10.28 9.25
CA MET A 550 -52.61 -8.91 8.75
C MET A 550 -54.00 -8.34 8.42
N PRO A 551 -54.27 -7.07 8.73
CA PRO A 551 -55.49 -6.40 8.37
C PRO A 551 -55.66 -6.41 6.85
N CYS A 552 -56.94 -6.55 6.41
CA CYS A 552 -57.33 -6.55 5.01
C CYS A 552 -58.35 -5.44 4.81
N ASN A 553 -58.06 -4.48 3.94
CA ASN A 553 -58.95 -3.36 3.63
C ASN A 553 -59.82 -3.62 2.38
N GLU A 554 -59.56 -4.73 1.67
CA GLU A 554 -60.26 -5.12 0.47
C GLU A 554 -61.22 -6.30 0.71
N ILE A 555 -62.08 -6.60 -0.27
CA ILE A 555 -63.06 -7.71 -0.21
C ILE A 555 -62.36 -9.07 -0.08
N TYR A 556 -61.12 -9.18 -0.65
CA TYR A 556 -60.31 -10.39 -0.59
C TYR A 556 -58.83 -10.06 -0.56
N CYS A 557 -58.12 -10.53 0.46
CA CYS A 557 -56.69 -10.43 0.56
C CYS A 557 -56.06 -11.84 0.56
N HIS A 558 -55.23 -12.10 -0.42
CA HIS A 558 -54.54 -13.39 -0.55
C HIS A 558 -53.58 -13.66 0.60
N TYR A 559 -52.94 -12.60 1.13
CA TYR A 559 -51.87 -12.67 2.12
C TYR A 559 -52.30 -12.31 3.55
N THR A 560 -53.53 -12.52 3.91
CA THR A 560 -54.04 -12.31 5.28
C THR A 560 -53.21 -13.07 6.33
N TYR A 561 -52.70 -14.26 5.96
CA TYR A 561 -51.81 -15.06 6.80
C TYR A 561 -50.36 -14.88 6.40
N PRO A 562 -49.46 -14.35 7.28
CA PRO A 562 -48.05 -14.14 6.97
C PRO A 562 -47.31 -15.39 6.52
N LYS A 563 -47.70 -16.58 7.02
CA LYS A 563 -47.12 -17.85 6.57
C LYS A 563 -47.30 -18.10 5.08
N LYS A 564 -48.39 -17.60 4.49
CA LYS A 564 -48.67 -17.76 3.06
C LYS A 564 -47.68 -16.95 2.21
N VAL A 565 -47.33 -15.73 2.65
CA VAL A 565 -46.31 -14.93 2.01
C VAL A 565 -44.98 -15.69 1.95
N LEU A 566 -44.57 -16.31 3.07
CA LEU A 566 -43.32 -17.10 3.10
C LEU A 566 -43.38 -18.33 2.19
N MET A 567 -44.55 -19.04 2.16
CA MET A 567 -44.72 -20.23 1.32
C MET A 567 -44.65 -19.92 -0.17
N ASP A 568 -45.20 -18.80 -0.62
CA ASP A 568 -45.19 -18.39 -2.03
C ASP A 568 -43.74 -18.08 -2.53
N PHE A 569 -42.87 -17.64 -1.63
CA PHE A 569 -41.44 -17.50 -1.92
C PHE A 569 -40.61 -18.78 -1.64
N GLY A 570 -41.28 -19.93 -1.39
CA GLY A 570 -40.62 -21.22 -1.11
C GLY A 570 -39.85 -21.25 0.22
N MET A 571 -40.25 -20.40 1.19
CA MET A 571 -39.58 -20.28 2.49
C MET A 571 -40.36 -20.96 3.59
N LYS A 572 -39.68 -21.65 4.52
CA LYS A 572 -40.32 -22.26 5.68
C LYS A 572 -40.46 -21.24 6.81
N SER A 573 -41.61 -21.28 7.46
CA SER A 573 -41.92 -20.43 8.61
C SER A 573 -40.99 -20.79 9.79
N GLY A 574 -40.21 -19.82 10.28
CA GLY A 574 -39.36 -19.98 11.45
C GLY A 574 -37.84 -20.19 11.19
N GLU A 575 -37.43 -20.37 9.94
CA GLU A 575 -36.02 -20.59 9.58
C GLU A 575 -35.22 -19.26 9.41
N TYR A 576 -35.12 -18.44 10.45
CA TYR A 576 -34.31 -17.24 10.42
C TYR A 576 -32.80 -17.51 10.65
N TRP A 577 -32.50 -18.38 11.64
CA TRP A 577 -31.12 -18.59 12.07
C TRP A 577 -30.28 -19.35 11.05
N MET A 578 -30.87 -20.24 10.26
CA MET A 578 -30.14 -20.99 9.25
C MET A 578 -29.52 -20.09 8.16
N PRO A 579 -30.26 -19.15 7.52
CA PRO A 579 -29.69 -18.15 6.63
C PRO A 579 -28.59 -17.30 7.29
N MET A 580 -28.79 -16.90 8.55
CA MET A 580 -27.79 -16.09 9.27
C MET A 580 -26.48 -16.86 9.53
N ILE A 581 -26.56 -18.14 9.86
CA ILE A 581 -25.37 -19.00 10.03
C ILE A 581 -24.64 -19.14 8.69
N VAL A 582 -25.37 -19.35 7.58
CA VAL A 582 -24.73 -19.43 6.26
C VAL A 582 -24.04 -18.13 5.88
N LEU A 583 -24.65 -16.97 6.14
CA LEU A 583 -23.99 -15.67 5.92
C LEU A 583 -22.74 -15.50 6.78
N ALA A 584 -22.77 -15.94 8.03
CA ALA A 584 -21.59 -15.91 8.93
C ALA A 584 -20.46 -16.82 8.41
N ILE A 585 -20.78 -18.01 7.93
CA ILE A 585 -19.80 -18.94 7.34
C ILE A 585 -19.21 -18.34 6.05
N LEU A 586 -20.05 -17.80 5.17
CA LEU A 586 -19.61 -17.13 3.94
C LEU A 586 -18.69 -15.94 4.26
N TYR A 587 -19.02 -15.16 5.29
CA TYR A 587 -18.17 -14.06 5.73
C TYR A 587 -16.77 -14.53 6.14
N VAL A 588 -16.66 -15.59 6.94
CA VAL A 588 -15.37 -16.14 7.36
C VAL A 588 -14.56 -16.67 6.16
N ILE A 589 -15.20 -17.39 5.24
CA ILE A 589 -14.55 -17.92 4.03
C ILE A 589 -14.02 -16.77 3.16
N LEU A 590 -14.88 -15.77 2.89
CA LEU A 590 -14.50 -14.61 2.06
C LEU A 590 -13.42 -13.76 2.73
N ASP A 591 -13.42 -13.65 4.06
CA ASP A 591 -12.38 -12.95 4.81
C ASP A 591 -11.00 -13.62 4.64
N PHE A 592 -10.97 -14.94 4.71
CA PHE A 592 -9.75 -15.70 4.45
C PHE A 592 -9.27 -15.53 2.99
N ILE A 593 -10.18 -15.58 2.02
CA ILE A 593 -9.88 -15.37 0.60
C ILE A 593 -9.33 -13.95 0.37
N ALA A 594 -9.97 -12.92 0.95
CA ALA A 594 -9.53 -11.53 0.82
C ALA A 594 -8.09 -11.35 1.36
N TYR A 595 -7.79 -11.90 2.53
CA TYR A 595 -6.44 -11.87 3.09
C TYR A 595 -5.43 -12.62 2.22
N ALA A 596 -5.79 -13.81 1.69
CA ALA A 596 -4.94 -14.58 0.79
C ALA A 596 -4.67 -13.83 -0.52
N CYS A 597 -5.69 -13.23 -1.14
CA CYS A 597 -5.55 -12.40 -2.33
C CYS A 597 -4.62 -11.20 -2.10
N LEU A 598 -4.76 -10.51 -0.96
CA LEU A 598 -3.86 -9.40 -0.61
C LEU A 598 -2.42 -9.87 -0.46
N ARG A 599 -2.21 -10.98 0.24
CA ARG A 599 -0.86 -11.57 0.41
C ARG A 599 -0.23 -11.98 -0.92
N LEU A 600 -1.01 -12.61 -1.81
CA LEU A 600 -0.54 -13.02 -3.13
C LEU A 600 -0.23 -11.81 -4.02
N LYS A 601 -1.08 -10.78 -4.01
CA LYS A 601 -0.84 -9.55 -4.77
C LYS A 601 0.44 -8.86 -4.32
N LEU A 602 0.65 -8.68 -3.02
CA LEU A 602 1.89 -8.11 -2.50
C LEU A 602 3.11 -8.98 -2.82
N LYS A 603 2.99 -10.31 -2.73
CA LYS A 603 4.08 -11.22 -3.12
C LYS A 603 4.41 -11.17 -4.62
N LYS A 604 3.44 -10.85 -5.47
CA LYS A 604 3.65 -10.72 -6.93
C LYS A 604 4.28 -9.39 -7.31
N ILE A 605 4.00 -8.33 -6.55
CA ILE A 605 4.55 -6.98 -6.77
C ILE A 605 5.95 -6.85 -6.16
N LEU A 606 6.16 -7.54 -5.04
CA LEU A 606 7.43 -7.62 -4.29
C LEU A 606 8.20 -8.90 -4.67
#